data_22554a106d856cdfe24ba901c8463212
#
_entry.id   22554a106d856cdfe24ba901c8463212
#
_cell.length_a   1.000
_cell.length_b   1.000
_cell.length_c   1.000
_cell.angle_alpha   90.00
_cell.angle_beta   90.00
_cell.angle_gamma   90.00
#
_symmetry.space_group_name_H-M   'P 1'
#
loop_
_entity.id
_entity.type
_entity.pdbx_description
1 polymer ?
#
loop_
_entity_poly.entity_id
_entity_poly.type
_entity_poly.pdbx_seq_one_letter_code
_entity_poly.pdbx_strand_id
1 'polypeptide(L)'
;MTTSTTETSPASGAVHVGVDVGSLHLDIAIQGKTGVRRLPNTDTAISRWLKDMPAGSLIAMESTGRYHRRMAELAHLAGMIVFVLDP
;
A
#
# COMPACT_ATOMS: atom_id res chain seq x y z
N MET A 1 -21.76 21.38 3.08
CA MET A 1 -21.33 20.80 2.89
C MET A 1 -21.05 20.20 2.67
N THR A 2 -20.93 20.34 2.87
CA THR A 2 -20.47 19.67 2.63
C THR A 2 -20.11 19.03 2.65
N THR A 3 -19.95 19.27 2.83
CA THR A 3 -19.38 18.62 2.86
C THR A 3 -19.02 18.00 2.83
N SER A 4 -19.02 18.20 2.98
CA SER A 4 -18.34 17.55 3.02
C SER A 4 -18.01 16.91 2.79
N THR A 5 -18.07 17.08 2.90
CA THR A 5 -17.46 16.45 2.70
C THR A 5 -16.90 16.04 2.35
N THR A 6 -16.87 16.37 2.49
CA THR A 6 -16.01 16.07 2.17
C THR A 6 -15.45 15.76 2.34
N GLU A 7 -15.52 16.14 2.72
CA GLU A 7 -14.73 15.82 2.98
C GLU A 7 -14.16 15.14 3.12
N THR A 8 -14.27 15.19 3.66
CA THR A 8 -13.46 14.19 3.79
C THR A 8 -12.71 13.65 2.76
N SER A 9 -12.36 14.34 2.12
CA SER A 9 -11.73 13.79 0.97
C SER A 9 -10.31 13.43 1.29
N PRO A 10 -9.90 12.19 1.08
CA PRO A 10 -8.50 11.86 1.12
C PRO A 10 -7.75 12.69 0.10
N ALA A 11 -6.44 12.74 0.21
CA ALA A 11 -5.61 13.41 -0.78
C ALA A 11 -6.06 13.00 -2.18
N SER A 12 -6.07 13.94 -3.10
CA SER A 12 -6.51 13.69 -4.46
C SER A 12 -5.74 12.54 -5.08
N GLY A 13 -6.47 11.57 -5.59
CA GLY A 13 -5.86 10.39 -6.21
C GLY A 13 -5.51 9.27 -5.26
N ALA A 14 -5.73 9.41 -3.95
CA ALA A 14 -5.47 8.33 -3.01
C ALA A 14 -6.24 7.07 -3.40
N VAL A 15 -5.59 5.91 -3.28
CA VAL A 15 -6.17 4.64 -3.69
C VAL A 15 -6.08 3.62 -2.56
N HIS A 16 -6.84 2.54 -2.70
CA HIS A 16 -6.80 1.40 -1.78
C HIS A 16 -6.02 0.26 -2.44
N VAL A 17 -5.06 -0.28 -1.71
CA VAL A 17 -4.14 -1.28 -2.24
C VAL A 17 -4.13 -2.49 -1.31
N GLY A 18 -4.22 -3.69 -1.91
CA GLY A 18 -4.00 -4.95 -1.20
C GLY A 18 -2.65 -5.51 -1.61
N VAL A 19 -1.88 -6.01 -0.66
CA VAL A 19 -0.58 -6.61 -0.92
C VAL A 19 -0.55 -8.03 -0.37
N ASP A 20 -0.27 -8.99 -1.25
CA ASP A 20 0.01 -10.36 -0.87
C ASP A 20 1.53 -10.48 -0.73
N VAL A 21 1.97 -10.73 0.50
CA VAL A 21 3.39 -10.64 0.85
C VAL A 21 4.03 -12.02 0.81
N GLY A 22 5.08 -12.15 0.01
CA GLY A 22 5.94 -13.34 0.03
C GLY A 22 7.35 -12.96 0.42
N SER A 23 8.19 -13.96 0.63
CA SER A 23 9.58 -13.72 1.02
C SER A 23 10.38 -13.04 -0.08
N LEU A 24 10.09 -13.37 -1.34
CA LEU A 24 10.84 -12.86 -2.50
C LEU A 24 10.05 -11.82 -3.29
N HIS A 25 8.73 -11.86 -3.25
CA HIS A 25 7.89 -11.00 -4.07
C HIS A 25 6.70 -10.47 -3.28
N LEU A 26 6.20 -9.34 -3.76
CA LEU A 26 4.95 -8.73 -3.33
C LEU A 26 4.01 -8.71 -4.53
N ASP A 27 2.77 -9.16 -4.35
CA ASP A 27 1.75 -9.07 -5.38
C ASP A 27 0.79 -7.96 -4.98
N ILE A 28 0.69 -6.95 -5.82
CA ILE A 28 -0.01 -5.71 -5.52
C ILE A 28 -1.25 -5.60 -6.38
N ALA A 29 -2.40 -5.43 -5.73
CA ALA A 29 -3.68 -5.20 -6.38
C ALA A 29 -4.25 -3.85 -5.94
N ILE A 30 -4.62 -3.02 -6.90
CA ILE A 30 -5.19 -1.70 -6.63
C ILE A 30 -6.68 -1.77 -6.89
N GLN A 31 -7.47 -1.34 -5.90
CA GLN A 31 -8.93 -1.33 -6.04
C GLN A 31 -9.34 -0.52 -7.26
N GLY A 32 -10.24 -1.08 -8.05
CA GLY A 32 -10.73 -0.44 -9.25
C GLY A 32 -9.89 -0.68 -10.49
N LYS A 33 -8.75 -1.36 -10.36
CA LYS A 33 -7.92 -1.72 -11.50
C LYS A 33 -7.85 -3.23 -11.63
N THR A 34 -7.79 -3.70 -12.88
CA THR A 34 -7.63 -5.13 -13.15
C THR A 34 -6.18 -5.52 -13.10
N GLY A 35 -5.94 -6.78 -12.76
CA GLY A 35 -4.60 -7.34 -12.75
C GLY A 35 -3.85 -7.12 -11.45
N VAL A 36 -2.72 -7.77 -11.36
CA VAL A 36 -1.84 -7.75 -10.20
C VAL A 36 -0.43 -7.44 -10.68
N ARG A 37 0.23 -6.53 -9.98
CA ARG A 37 1.62 -6.21 -10.29
C ARG A 37 2.53 -6.88 -9.29
N ARG A 38 3.51 -7.61 -9.77
CA ARG A 38 4.50 -8.26 -8.90
C ARG A 38 5.75 -7.41 -8.80
N LEU A 39 6.21 -7.20 -7.57
CA LEU A 39 7.46 -6.52 -7.29
C LEU A 39 8.39 -7.45 -6.50
N PRO A 40 9.71 -7.30 -6.67
CA PRO A 40 10.63 -7.91 -5.71
C PRO A 40 10.40 -7.35 -4.31
N ASN A 41 10.47 -8.19 -3.29
CA ASN A 41 10.35 -7.74 -1.90
C ASN A 41 11.70 -7.20 -1.42
N THR A 42 12.10 -6.07 -1.97
CA THR A 42 13.36 -5.38 -1.65
C THR A 42 13.09 -3.91 -1.38
N ASP A 43 13.96 -3.30 -0.59
CA ASP A 43 13.83 -1.87 -0.27
C ASP A 43 13.79 -1.01 -1.53
N THR A 44 14.65 -1.30 -2.49
CA THR A 44 14.75 -0.53 -3.72
C THR A 44 13.46 -0.59 -4.52
N ALA A 45 12.93 -1.79 -4.74
CA ALA A 45 11.71 -1.96 -5.53
C ALA A 45 10.51 -1.34 -4.82
N ILE A 46 10.39 -1.54 -3.51
CA ILE A 46 9.30 -0.97 -2.72
C ILE A 46 9.34 0.55 -2.75
N SER A 47 10.51 1.12 -2.49
CA SER A 47 10.66 2.58 -2.46
C SER A 47 10.35 3.21 -3.81
N ARG A 48 10.77 2.56 -4.88
CA ARG A 48 10.49 3.05 -6.24
C ARG A 48 9.00 3.04 -6.53
N TRP A 49 8.32 1.96 -6.15
CA TRP A 49 6.87 1.86 -6.33
C TRP A 49 6.14 2.92 -5.51
N LEU A 50 6.55 3.13 -4.26
CA LEU A 50 5.90 4.09 -3.36
C LEU A 50 6.00 5.52 -3.87
N LYS A 51 7.06 5.86 -4.60
CA LYS A 51 7.23 7.22 -5.14
C LYS A 51 6.08 7.62 -6.06
N ASP A 52 5.52 6.66 -6.76
CA ASP A 52 4.44 6.91 -7.72
C ASP A 52 3.05 6.81 -7.08
N MET A 53 2.99 6.47 -5.80
CA MET A 53 1.71 6.30 -5.11
C MET A 53 1.26 7.62 -4.50
N PRO A 54 -0.03 7.96 -4.67
CA PRO A 54 -0.56 9.16 -4.02
C PRO A 54 -0.45 9.06 -2.51
N ALA A 55 0.03 10.11 -1.87
CA ALA A 55 0.13 10.17 -0.42
C ALA A 55 -1.25 9.97 0.21
N GLY A 56 -1.30 9.31 1.34
CA GLY A 56 -2.56 9.00 2.02
C GLY A 56 -3.27 7.79 1.46
N SER A 57 -2.69 7.10 0.49
CA SER A 57 -3.26 5.84 0.00
C SER A 57 -3.24 4.80 1.12
N LEU A 58 -4.23 3.91 1.10
CA LEU A 58 -4.38 2.87 2.11
C LEU A 58 -3.79 1.58 1.57
N ILE A 59 -2.88 1.00 2.34
CA ILE A 59 -2.21 -0.25 1.95
C ILE A 59 -2.50 -1.29 3.03
N ALA A 60 -3.19 -2.36 2.65
CA ALA A 60 -3.52 -3.46 3.54
C ALA A 60 -2.70 -4.69 3.15
N MET A 61 -2.13 -5.37 4.14
CA MET A 61 -1.35 -6.57 3.92
C MET A 61 -1.52 -7.52 5.09
N GLU A 62 -1.32 -8.82 4.84
CA GLU A 62 -1.35 -9.80 5.91
C GLU A 62 0.06 -10.00 6.47
N SER A 63 0.13 -10.19 7.79
CA SER A 63 1.39 -10.48 8.44
C SER A 63 1.68 -11.97 8.35
N THR A 64 2.47 -12.36 7.36
CA THR A 64 2.91 -13.73 7.19
C THR A 64 4.38 -13.81 7.59
N GLY A 65 4.65 -14.32 8.77
CA GLY A 65 6.00 -14.29 9.31
C GLY A 65 6.47 -12.87 9.49
N ARG A 66 7.67 -12.58 8.97
CA ARG A 66 8.29 -11.25 9.10
C ARG A 66 8.42 -10.52 7.76
N TYR A 67 7.99 -11.15 6.68
CA TYR A 67 8.30 -10.64 5.33
C TYR A 67 7.54 -9.36 4.98
N HIS A 68 6.48 -9.04 5.71
CA HIS A 68 5.71 -7.81 5.52
C HIS A 68 6.37 -6.58 6.16
N ARG A 69 7.30 -6.78 7.08
CA ARG A 69 7.79 -5.68 7.94
C ARG A 69 8.40 -4.53 7.17
N ARG A 70 9.25 -4.86 6.21
CA ARG A 70 9.93 -3.81 5.45
C ARG A 70 8.97 -3.02 4.57
N MET A 71 8.03 -3.72 3.94
CA MET A 71 6.98 -3.06 3.16
C MET A 71 6.14 -2.12 4.03
N ALA A 72 5.72 -2.60 5.20
CA ALA A 72 4.91 -1.80 6.11
C ALA A 72 5.68 -0.56 6.59
N GLU A 73 6.93 -0.71 6.95
CA GLU A 73 7.77 0.38 7.43
C GLU A 73 7.98 1.45 6.37
N LEU A 74 8.37 1.02 5.17
CA LEU A 74 8.64 1.96 4.08
C LEU A 74 7.37 2.67 3.63
N ALA A 75 6.24 1.96 3.58
CA ALA A 75 4.96 2.57 3.22
C ALA A 75 4.54 3.61 4.26
N HIS A 76 4.69 3.29 5.55
CA HIS A 76 4.37 4.24 6.61
C HIS A 76 5.23 5.50 6.48
N LEU A 77 6.53 5.33 6.28
CA LEU A 77 7.45 6.47 6.13
C LEU A 77 7.15 7.31 4.90
N ALA A 78 6.55 6.71 3.88
CA ALA A 78 6.18 7.41 2.65
C ALA A 78 4.82 8.13 2.76
N GLY A 79 4.19 8.12 3.93
CA GLY A 79 2.93 8.82 4.15
C GLY A 79 1.69 8.02 3.79
N MET A 80 1.80 6.71 3.65
CA MET A 80 0.66 5.84 3.40
C MET A 80 -0.03 5.48 4.70
N ILE A 81 -1.31 5.11 4.61
CA ILE A 81 -2.07 4.54 5.73
C ILE A 81 -1.91 3.04 5.63
N VAL A 82 -1.27 2.42 6.62
CA VAL A 82 -0.91 1.01 6.55
C VAL A 82 -1.73 0.19 7.53
N PHE A 83 -2.35 -0.88 7.03
CA PHE A 83 -3.01 -1.88 7.83
C PHE A 83 -2.28 -3.21 7.68
N VAL A 84 -1.85 -3.78 8.80
CA VAL A 84 -1.27 -5.11 8.83
C VAL A 84 -2.28 -6.01 9.52
N LEU A 85 -2.78 -6.99 8.77
CA LEU A 85 -3.83 -7.89 9.23
C LEU A 85 -3.21 -9.19 9.69
N ASP A 86 -3.65 -9.68 10.85
CA ASP A 86 -3.23 -11.00 11.32
C ASP A 86 -3.97 -12.07 10.50
N PRO A 87 -3.27 -13.14 10.16
CA PRO A 87 -3.88 -14.22 9.39
C PRO A 87 -4.94 -14.99 10.18
#